data_db620617aacac6d40c34ba9e5828c4c3
#
_entry.id   db620617aacac6d40c34ba9e5828c4c3
#
_cell.length_a   1.000
_cell.length_b   1.000
_cell.length_c   1.000
_cell.angle_alpha   90.00
_cell.angle_beta   90.00
_cell.angle_gamma   90.00
#
_symmetry.space_group_name_H-M   'P 1'
#
loop_
_entity.id
_entity.type
_entity.pdbx_description
1 polymer ?
#
loop_
_entity_poly.entity_id
_entity_poly.type
_entity_poly.pdbx_seq_one_letter_code
_entity_poly.pdbx_strand_id
1 'polypeptide(L)'
;MVGNAVVYSALTEPGDVIMSVAQPFGGHSSNRPIGPAGARGLKIVDIPFDPEELTVDIDAFRRVAPLVRPKLVGLGLSMTLFPLPVAEIKETIAEWGGRLFFDGAHQIGLIGGGQFQDPLREGADIMTGSAGKTFSGPQSGIIVWDDPAITEAVTTAVFPVWAATHQVNRVAALALATAEALAFGPAYMAQIVRNAQALAAALQARGIPMLGAAKGFTRTHQAIADVGAYGRGLIAAQKLERANLIVNKNLLPRDKPEDWDYPSGLRIGTIEVTRLGMKEPEMEAIAELIAEVVVRGQEPETVRRRTLDLRSGYQKLYYCFENGLPN
;
A
#
# COMPACT_ATOMS: atom_id res chain seq x y z
N MET A 1 1.88 8.92 -7.42
CA MET A 1 2.10 9.14 -8.87
C MET A 1 3.16 10.22 -9.11
N VAL A 2 2.93 11.52 -8.77
CA VAL A 2 3.90 12.60 -9.04
C VAL A 2 5.24 12.34 -8.36
N GLY A 3 5.27 11.90 -7.09
CA GLY A 3 6.53 11.54 -6.42
C GLY A 3 7.35 10.49 -7.18
N ASN A 4 6.69 9.46 -7.72
CA ASN A 4 7.36 8.43 -8.53
C ASN A 4 7.88 9.01 -9.85
N ALA A 5 7.11 9.91 -10.49
CA ALA A 5 7.56 10.61 -11.68
C ALA A 5 8.82 11.47 -11.41
N VAL A 6 8.89 12.13 -10.26
CA VAL A 6 10.08 12.85 -9.80
C VAL A 6 11.29 11.89 -9.68
N VAL A 7 11.11 10.73 -9.02
CA VAL A 7 12.18 9.73 -8.87
C VAL A 7 12.69 9.26 -10.22
N TYR A 8 11.79 8.90 -11.15
CA TYR A 8 12.20 8.48 -12.49
C TYR A 8 12.91 9.60 -13.25
N SER A 9 12.41 10.85 -13.18
CA SER A 9 13.06 11.98 -13.83
C SER A 9 14.45 12.29 -13.26
N ALA A 10 14.63 12.12 -11.95
CA ALA A 10 15.88 12.42 -11.26
C ALA A 10 16.97 11.34 -11.45
N LEU A 11 16.56 10.06 -11.50
CA LEU A 11 17.50 8.94 -11.38
C LEU A 11 17.63 8.09 -12.64
N THR A 12 16.88 8.40 -13.72
CA THR A 12 16.93 7.64 -14.98
C THR A 12 16.85 8.54 -16.19
N GLU A 13 17.30 8.01 -17.33
CA GLU A 13 17.16 8.61 -18.66
C GLU A 13 16.20 7.79 -19.54
N PRO A 14 15.56 8.40 -20.56
CA PRO A 14 14.78 7.67 -21.54
C PRO A 14 15.57 6.52 -22.16
N GLY A 15 14.98 5.32 -22.18
CA GLY A 15 15.64 4.10 -22.67
C GLY A 15 16.33 3.28 -21.61
N ASP A 16 16.55 3.81 -20.40
CA ASP A 16 17.06 3.04 -19.27
C ASP A 16 16.17 1.86 -18.92
N VAL A 17 16.77 0.81 -18.39
CA VAL A 17 16.07 -0.38 -17.90
C VAL A 17 15.83 -0.23 -16.39
N ILE A 18 14.60 -0.47 -15.98
CA ILE A 18 14.22 -0.61 -14.57
C ILE A 18 13.63 -2.00 -14.31
N MET A 19 13.71 -2.45 -13.06
CA MET A 19 12.94 -3.60 -12.61
C MET A 19 11.88 -3.16 -11.62
N SER A 20 10.66 -3.70 -11.73
CA SER A 20 9.54 -3.42 -10.82
C SER A 20 8.61 -4.62 -10.67
N VAL A 21 7.85 -4.68 -9.58
CA VAL A 21 6.91 -5.79 -9.33
C VAL A 21 5.73 -5.71 -10.30
N ALA A 22 5.32 -6.86 -10.84
CA ALA A 22 4.15 -6.96 -11.73
C ALA A 22 2.83 -6.73 -10.98
N GLN A 23 1.79 -6.25 -11.70
CA GLN A 23 0.51 -5.88 -11.09
C GLN A 23 -0.22 -7.02 -10.35
N PRO A 24 -0.25 -8.28 -10.84
CA PRO A 24 -0.88 -9.37 -10.11
C PRO A 24 -0.24 -9.63 -8.74
N PHE A 25 1.04 -9.32 -8.59
CA PHE A 25 1.77 -9.43 -7.33
C PHE A 25 1.69 -8.14 -6.48
N GLY A 26 0.78 -7.24 -6.81
CA GLY A 26 0.55 -6.00 -6.09
C GLY A 26 1.30 -4.79 -6.63
N GLY A 27 2.09 -4.92 -7.69
CA GLY A 27 2.83 -3.80 -8.29
C GLY A 27 1.91 -2.64 -8.71
N HIS A 28 2.33 -1.42 -8.42
CA HIS A 28 1.53 -0.24 -8.73
C HIS A 28 1.73 0.22 -10.18
N SER A 29 0.64 0.71 -10.81
CA SER A 29 0.64 1.19 -12.20
C SER A 29 1.65 2.31 -12.48
N SER A 30 2.07 3.09 -11.47
CA SER A 30 3.10 4.12 -11.64
C SER A 30 4.46 3.55 -12.08
N ASN A 31 4.72 2.29 -11.78
CA ASN A 31 5.96 1.60 -12.09
C ASN A 31 5.83 0.72 -13.36
N ARG A 32 4.77 0.94 -14.13
CA ARG A 32 4.41 0.15 -15.32
C ARG A 32 4.33 1.04 -16.58
N PRO A 33 4.24 0.45 -17.80
CA PRO A 33 4.18 1.20 -19.06
C PRO A 33 3.05 2.24 -19.13
N ILE A 34 1.93 1.98 -18.46
CA ILE A 34 0.77 2.90 -18.41
C ILE A 34 1.00 4.13 -17.51
N GLY A 35 2.01 4.10 -16.66
CA GLY A 35 2.27 5.13 -15.65
C GLY A 35 3.51 5.97 -15.94
N PRO A 36 3.98 6.72 -14.93
CA PRO A 36 5.17 7.59 -15.02
C PRO A 36 6.42 6.90 -15.57
N ALA A 37 6.65 5.62 -15.25
CA ALA A 37 7.80 4.87 -15.79
C ALA A 37 7.72 4.76 -17.31
N GLY A 38 6.54 4.42 -17.87
CA GLY A 38 6.33 4.40 -19.32
C GLY A 38 6.37 5.79 -19.95
N ALA A 39 5.77 6.80 -19.29
CA ALA A 39 5.82 8.19 -19.76
C ALA A 39 7.26 8.74 -19.82
N ARG A 40 8.17 8.28 -18.95
CA ARG A 40 9.61 8.58 -19.00
C ARG A 40 10.35 7.83 -20.13
N GLY A 41 9.69 6.88 -20.78
CA GLY A 41 10.30 6.06 -21.84
C GLY A 41 11.21 4.96 -21.32
N LEU A 42 10.97 4.45 -20.11
CA LEU A 42 11.77 3.40 -19.49
C LEU A 42 11.38 2.02 -20.01
N LYS A 43 12.35 1.13 -20.10
CA LYS A 43 12.14 -0.30 -20.35
C LYS A 43 11.93 -0.99 -19.01
N ILE A 44 10.84 -1.74 -18.88
CA ILE A 44 10.43 -2.32 -17.61
C ILE A 44 10.56 -3.83 -17.68
N VAL A 45 11.30 -4.40 -16.72
CA VAL A 45 11.46 -5.83 -16.52
C VAL A 45 10.82 -6.19 -15.18
N ASP A 46 10.08 -7.30 -15.15
CA ASP A 46 9.42 -7.75 -13.94
C ASP A 46 10.43 -8.32 -12.93
N ILE A 47 10.28 -7.95 -11.67
CA ILE A 47 11.00 -8.56 -10.57
C ILE A 47 10.41 -9.95 -10.32
N PRO A 48 11.23 -11.02 -10.23
CA PRO A 48 10.78 -12.32 -9.78
C PRO A 48 10.09 -12.22 -8.41
N PHE A 49 8.91 -12.83 -8.28
CA PHE A 49 8.08 -12.73 -7.10
C PHE A 49 7.59 -14.11 -6.67
N ASP A 50 7.63 -14.40 -5.38
CA ASP A 50 7.09 -15.61 -4.80
C ASP A 50 5.62 -15.38 -4.38
N PRO A 51 4.65 -16.00 -5.07
CA PRO A 51 3.24 -15.82 -4.80
C PRO A 51 2.77 -16.48 -3.50
N GLU A 52 3.51 -17.46 -2.96
CA GLU A 52 3.17 -18.15 -1.70
C GLU A 52 3.71 -17.34 -0.51
N GLU A 53 4.97 -16.91 -0.61
CA GLU A 53 5.61 -16.06 0.39
C GLU A 53 5.16 -14.59 0.32
N LEU A 54 4.51 -14.17 -0.75
CA LEU A 54 4.02 -12.81 -1.01
C LEU A 54 5.13 -11.75 -0.91
N THR A 55 6.29 -12.09 -1.43
CA THR A 55 7.48 -11.25 -1.46
C THR A 55 8.32 -11.49 -2.71
N VAL A 56 9.41 -10.76 -2.88
CA VAL A 56 10.36 -10.99 -3.99
C VAL A 56 11.05 -12.35 -3.81
N ASP A 57 11.09 -13.16 -4.87
CA ASP A 57 11.98 -14.32 -4.95
C ASP A 57 13.42 -13.84 -5.10
N ILE A 58 14.12 -13.74 -3.98
CA ILE A 58 15.47 -13.17 -3.94
C ILE A 58 16.49 -14.03 -4.66
N ASP A 59 16.32 -15.35 -4.66
CA ASP A 59 17.23 -16.25 -5.36
C ASP A 59 17.08 -16.14 -6.88
N ALA A 60 15.86 -16.04 -7.37
CA ALA A 60 15.60 -15.75 -8.78
C ALA A 60 16.05 -14.33 -9.15
N PHE A 61 15.86 -13.34 -8.27
CA PHE A 61 16.33 -11.98 -8.48
C PHE A 61 17.84 -11.91 -8.62
N ARG A 62 18.59 -12.57 -7.75
CA ARG A 62 20.07 -12.66 -7.83
C ARG A 62 20.57 -13.31 -9.13
N ARG A 63 19.80 -14.19 -9.75
CA ARG A 63 20.12 -14.79 -11.06
C ARG A 63 19.81 -13.86 -12.22
N VAL A 64 18.71 -13.13 -12.15
CA VAL A 64 18.18 -12.32 -13.28
C VAL A 64 18.76 -10.91 -13.30
N ALA A 65 18.85 -10.24 -12.14
CA ALA A 65 19.25 -8.85 -12.07
C ALA A 65 20.65 -8.54 -12.67
N PRO A 66 21.70 -9.38 -12.49
CA PRO A 66 23.00 -9.15 -13.12
C PRO A 66 22.96 -9.23 -14.66
N LEU A 67 22.03 -9.98 -15.24
CA LEU A 67 21.86 -10.08 -16.70
C LEU A 67 21.14 -8.85 -17.26
N VAL A 68 20.19 -8.28 -16.49
CA VAL A 68 19.42 -7.09 -16.86
C VAL A 68 20.20 -5.81 -16.57
N ARG A 69 20.95 -5.76 -15.45
CA ARG A 69 21.68 -4.60 -14.91
C ARG A 69 20.80 -3.35 -14.88
N PRO A 70 19.65 -3.38 -14.18
CA PRO A 70 18.75 -2.26 -14.16
C PRO A 70 19.40 -1.00 -13.56
N LYS A 71 19.12 0.16 -14.16
CA LYS A 71 19.55 1.46 -13.62
C LYS A 71 18.88 1.74 -12.28
N LEU A 72 17.60 1.33 -12.15
CA LEU A 72 16.79 1.52 -10.95
C LEU A 72 15.93 0.28 -10.70
N VAL A 73 15.90 -0.20 -9.47
CA VAL A 73 14.92 -1.18 -8.99
C VAL A 73 13.87 -0.45 -8.19
N GLY A 74 12.60 -0.57 -8.59
CA GLY A 74 11.46 0.02 -7.92
C GLY A 74 10.69 -1.01 -7.09
N LEU A 75 10.84 -0.96 -5.78
CA LEU A 75 10.03 -1.73 -4.85
C LEU A 75 8.83 -0.88 -4.41
N GLY A 76 7.63 -1.35 -4.69
CA GLY A 76 6.43 -0.63 -4.31
C GLY A 76 5.18 -1.39 -4.68
N LEU A 77 4.40 -1.69 -3.68
CA LEU A 77 3.22 -2.51 -3.82
C LEU A 77 1.97 -1.75 -3.37
N SER A 78 0.93 -1.80 -4.18
CA SER A 78 -0.44 -1.42 -3.79
C SER A 78 -1.08 -2.46 -2.89
N MET A 79 -0.64 -3.71 -3.02
CA MET A 79 -1.00 -4.84 -2.18
C MET A 79 0.27 -5.32 -1.48
N THR A 80 0.42 -4.97 -0.21
CA THR A 80 1.60 -5.32 0.60
C THR A 80 1.13 -5.89 1.91
N LEU A 81 1.47 -7.14 2.18
CA LEU A 81 1.17 -7.80 3.44
C LEU A 81 2.40 -7.94 4.34
N PHE A 82 3.58 -8.11 3.76
CA PHE A 82 4.83 -8.38 4.47
C PHE A 82 5.98 -7.46 4.00
N PRO A 83 7.05 -7.32 4.78
CA PRO A 83 8.28 -6.63 4.37
C PRO A 83 8.88 -7.22 3.10
N LEU A 84 9.59 -6.37 2.34
CA LEU A 84 10.31 -6.74 1.14
C LEU A 84 11.83 -6.83 1.44
N PRO A 85 12.60 -7.66 0.72
CA PRO A 85 14.03 -7.88 0.97
C PRO A 85 14.87 -6.71 0.40
N VAL A 86 14.78 -5.54 1.03
CA VAL A 86 15.43 -4.30 0.57
C VAL A 86 16.95 -4.43 0.62
N ALA A 87 17.50 -4.96 1.71
CA ALA A 87 18.96 -5.10 1.89
C ALA A 87 19.58 -6.05 0.87
N GLU A 88 18.97 -7.21 0.65
CA GLU A 88 19.45 -8.23 -0.28
C GLU A 88 19.39 -7.75 -1.75
N ILE A 89 18.35 -6.99 -2.10
CA ILE A 89 18.24 -6.38 -3.42
C ILE A 89 19.31 -5.30 -3.59
N LYS A 90 19.50 -4.44 -2.58
CA LYS A 90 20.53 -3.38 -2.63
C LYS A 90 21.92 -3.96 -2.76
N GLU A 91 22.25 -4.98 -2.00
CA GLU A 91 23.54 -5.70 -2.10
C GLU A 91 23.77 -6.19 -3.54
N THR A 92 22.78 -6.84 -4.14
CA THR A 92 22.87 -7.39 -5.50
C THR A 92 23.11 -6.30 -6.55
N ILE A 93 22.33 -5.19 -6.50
CA ILE A 93 22.42 -4.15 -7.54
C ILE A 93 23.63 -3.22 -7.37
N ALA A 94 24.25 -3.19 -6.20
CA ALA A 94 25.44 -2.41 -5.93
C ALA A 94 26.64 -2.80 -6.83
N GLU A 95 26.72 -4.05 -7.30
CA GLU A 95 27.78 -4.56 -8.16
C GLU A 95 27.97 -3.74 -9.46
N TRP A 96 26.91 -3.09 -9.96
CA TRP A 96 26.98 -2.25 -11.17
C TRP A 96 26.50 -0.81 -10.94
N GLY A 97 26.40 -0.37 -9.67
CA GLY A 97 25.97 0.98 -9.32
C GLY A 97 24.46 1.23 -9.53
N GLY A 98 23.65 0.16 -9.51
CA GLY A 98 22.19 0.26 -9.56
C GLY A 98 21.63 0.97 -8.33
N ARG A 99 20.53 1.70 -8.49
CA ARG A 99 19.83 2.38 -7.38
C ARG A 99 18.56 1.65 -6.99
N LEU A 100 18.16 1.83 -5.73
CA LEU A 100 16.95 1.23 -5.14
C LEU A 100 15.97 2.31 -4.72
N PHE A 101 14.79 2.26 -5.29
CA PHE A 101 13.65 3.13 -4.98
C PHE A 101 12.56 2.34 -4.24
N PHE A 102 12.13 2.82 -3.09
CA PHE A 102 11.02 2.24 -2.35
C PHE A 102 9.77 3.13 -2.46
N ASP A 103 8.73 2.65 -3.15
CA ASP A 103 7.42 3.31 -3.18
C ASP A 103 6.60 2.91 -1.94
N GLY A 104 6.80 3.65 -0.86
CA GLY A 104 6.09 3.47 0.39
C GLY A 104 4.71 4.16 0.45
N ALA A 105 4.06 4.39 -0.70
CA ALA A 105 2.79 5.12 -0.75
C ALA A 105 1.73 4.58 0.21
N HIS A 106 1.69 3.27 0.42
CA HIS A 106 0.80 2.61 1.37
C HIS A 106 1.39 2.47 2.77
N GLN A 107 2.72 2.46 2.91
CA GLN A 107 3.41 2.08 4.15
C GLN A 107 4.00 3.27 4.92
N ILE A 108 4.06 4.48 4.34
CA ILE A 108 4.79 5.62 4.93
C ILE A 108 4.36 5.95 6.36
N GLY A 109 3.07 5.83 6.69
CA GLY A 109 2.61 6.00 8.06
C GLY A 109 3.07 4.88 8.98
N LEU A 110 3.04 3.62 8.51
CA LEU A 110 3.53 2.45 9.26
C LEU A 110 5.04 2.53 9.52
N ILE A 111 5.82 2.97 8.51
CA ILE A 111 7.25 3.20 8.61
C ILE A 111 7.53 4.29 9.65
N GLY A 112 6.89 5.45 9.51
CA GLY A 112 7.06 6.58 10.43
C GLY A 112 6.58 6.28 11.85
N GLY A 113 5.60 5.39 12.02
CA GLY A 113 5.12 4.89 13.32
C GLY A 113 5.92 3.71 13.89
N GLY A 114 6.99 3.27 13.21
CA GLY A 114 7.82 2.16 13.67
C GLY A 114 7.14 0.79 13.66
N GLN A 115 6.12 0.60 12.82
CA GLN A 115 5.35 -0.65 12.72
C GLN A 115 5.62 -1.42 11.42
N PHE A 116 6.57 -0.97 10.61
CA PHE A 116 7.00 -1.65 9.39
C PHE A 116 8.52 -1.49 9.21
N GLN A 117 9.10 -2.18 8.22
CA GLN A 117 10.52 -2.06 7.87
C GLN A 117 10.94 -0.61 7.64
N ASP A 118 12.23 -0.30 7.77
CA ASP A 118 12.81 1.01 7.45
C ASP A 118 13.62 0.92 6.15
N PRO A 119 13.02 1.18 4.98
CA PRO A 119 13.68 0.97 3.70
C PRO A 119 14.96 1.79 3.50
N LEU A 120 15.02 3.03 4.05
CA LEU A 120 16.22 3.87 3.92
C LEU A 120 17.38 3.30 4.74
N ARG A 121 17.10 2.79 5.94
CA ARG A 121 18.13 2.14 6.78
C ARG A 121 18.53 0.78 6.27
N GLU A 122 17.65 0.11 5.51
CA GLU A 122 17.92 -1.15 4.83
C GLU A 122 18.65 -0.97 3.49
N GLY A 123 18.86 0.28 3.03
CA GLY A 123 19.69 0.60 1.87
C GLY A 123 18.96 1.14 0.64
N ALA A 124 17.67 1.45 0.72
CA ALA A 124 17.01 2.19 -0.36
C ALA A 124 17.63 3.58 -0.52
N ASP A 125 17.92 4.00 -1.74
CA ASP A 125 18.51 5.31 -2.03
C ASP A 125 17.49 6.44 -1.88
N ILE A 126 16.21 6.14 -2.11
CA ILE A 126 15.11 7.09 -2.08
C ILE A 126 13.78 6.38 -1.80
N MET A 127 12.91 7.04 -1.05
CA MET A 127 11.57 6.57 -0.76
C MET A 127 10.53 7.61 -1.14
N THR A 128 9.40 7.17 -1.71
CA THR A 128 8.21 8.01 -1.87
C THR A 128 7.09 7.57 -0.93
N GLY A 129 6.19 8.47 -0.62
CA GLY A 129 5.01 8.21 0.17
C GLY A 129 3.78 8.97 -0.32
N SER A 130 2.62 8.54 0.13
CA SER A 130 1.34 9.25 -0.07
C SER A 130 0.83 9.74 1.28
N ALA A 131 0.80 11.05 1.48
CA ALA A 131 0.33 11.61 2.74
C ALA A 131 -1.15 11.32 3.03
N GLY A 132 -1.98 11.15 1.99
CA GLY A 132 -3.42 10.88 2.14
C GLY A 132 -3.79 9.42 2.39
N LYS A 133 -2.83 8.55 2.76
CA LYS A 133 -3.09 7.13 3.09
C LYS A 133 -2.76 6.86 4.56
N THR A 134 -1.88 5.91 4.87
CA THR A 134 -1.52 5.58 6.27
C THR A 134 -0.95 6.77 7.06
N PHE A 135 -0.37 7.77 6.38
CA PHE A 135 0.10 8.98 7.03
C PHE A 135 -1.04 9.89 7.53
N SER A 136 -2.27 9.69 7.01
CA SER A 136 -3.51 10.39 7.40
C SER A 136 -3.46 11.91 7.25
N GLY A 137 -2.67 12.40 6.29
CA GLY A 137 -2.53 13.81 5.95
C GLY A 137 -3.30 14.21 4.67
N PRO A 138 -3.05 15.40 4.14
CA PRO A 138 -3.69 15.88 2.92
C PRO A 138 -3.19 15.12 1.68
N GLN A 139 -3.95 15.17 0.60
CA GLN A 139 -3.56 14.58 -0.69
C GLN A 139 -2.29 15.24 -1.23
N SER A 140 -1.15 14.61 -0.96
CA SER A 140 0.19 15.05 -1.41
C SER A 140 1.15 13.86 -1.50
N GLY A 141 2.23 14.03 -2.26
CA GLY A 141 3.38 13.14 -2.27
C GLY A 141 4.42 13.58 -1.26
N ILE A 142 5.12 12.63 -0.68
CA ILE A 142 6.30 12.83 0.15
C ILE A 142 7.45 12.11 -0.54
N ILE A 143 8.63 12.73 -0.57
CA ILE A 143 9.86 12.11 -1.08
C ILE A 143 10.92 12.28 0.00
N VAL A 144 11.59 11.19 0.36
CA VAL A 144 12.60 11.16 1.43
C VAL A 144 13.84 10.44 0.92
N TRP A 145 15.02 11.02 1.21
CA TRP A 145 16.32 10.42 0.88
C TRP A 145 17.38 10.96 1.83
N ASP A 146 18.48 10.23 1.97
CA ASP A 146 19.63 10.61 2.81
C ASP A 146 20.90 10.94 2.00
N ASP A 147 21.00 10.46 0.74
CA ASP A 147 22.17 10.68 -0.11
C ASP A 147 22.22 12.10 -0.68
N PRO A 148 23.19 12.97 -0.26
CA PRO A 148 23.30 14.32 -0.79
C PRO A 148 23.63 14.35 -2.30
N ALA A 149 24.21 13.29 -2.85
CA ALA A 149 24.59 13.23 -4.27
C ALA A 149 23.39 13.26 -5.23
N ILE A 150 22.19 12.88 -4.77
CA ILE A 150 20.99 12.93 -5.62
C ILE A 150 20.12 14.18 -5.35
N THR A 151 20.46 14.99 -4.37
CA THR A 151 19.62 16.12 -3.92
C THR A 151 19.31 17.11 -5.04
N GLU A 152 20.32 17.54 -5.80
CA GLU A 152 20.12 18.48 -6.91
C GLU A 152 19.19 17.87 -8.00
N ALA A 153 19.40 16.62 -8.38
CA ALA A 153 18.58 15.94 -9.37
C ALA A 153 17.13 15.81 -8.92
N VAL A 154 16.91 15.41 -7.65
CA VAL A 154 15.56 15.27 -7.08
C VAL A 154 14.85 16.61 -6.96
N THR A 155 15.51 17.64 -6.44
CA THR A 155 14.91 18.97 -6.27
C THR A 155 14.60 19.64 -7.61
N THR A 156 15.48 19.51 -8.61
CA THR A 156 15.24 19.97 -9.98
C THR A 156 14.07 19.22 -10.63
N ALA A 157 13.96 17.91 -10.42
CA ALA A 157 12.83 17.14 -10.92
C ALA A 157 11.51 17.57 -10.25
N VAL A 158 11.53 17.96 -8.95
CA VAL A 158 10.35 18.54 -8.32
C VAL A 158 10.00 19.88 -8.96
N PHE A 159 10.94 20.83 -8.97
CA PHE A 159 10.74 22.16 -9.51
C PHE A 159 11.92 22.52 -10.44
N PRO A 160 11.68 22.94 -11.68
CA PRO A 160 10.37 23.30 -12.27
C PRO A 160 9.65 22.19 -13.05
N VAL A 161 10.15 20.92 -13.01
CA VAL A 161 9.67 19.89 -13.96
C VAL A 161 8.25 19.39 -13.63
N TRP A 162 8.01 18.94 -12.39
CA TRP A 162 6.73 18.33 -12.01
C TRP A 162 5.83 19.21 -11.15
N ALA A 163 6.35 20.28 -10.59
CA ALA A 163 5.60 21.24 -9.79
C ALA A 163 6.10 22.65 -10.07
N ALA A 164 5.16 23.60 -10.15
CA ALA A 164 5.48 25.01 -10.40
C ALA A 164 4.98 25.94 -9.27
N THR A 165 3.94 25.55 -8.55
CA THR A 165 3.25 26.42 -7.58
C THR A 165 3.09 25.74 -6.23
N HIS A 166 3.33 26.48 -5.18
CA HIS A 166 3.11 26.03 -3.81
C HIS A 166 1.61 25.98 -3.50
N GLN A 167 1.19 24.90 -2.84
CA GLN A 167 -0.17 24.78 -2.30
C GLN A 167 -0.11 24.93 -0.77
N VAL A 168 -0.05 26.18 -0.31
CA VAL A 168 0.22 26.54 1.10
C VAL A 168 -0.78 25.90 2.06
N ASN A 169 -2.06 25.79 1.67
CA ASN A 169 -3.08 25.11 2.45
C ASN A 169 -2.74 23.63 2.69
N ARG A 170 -2.17 22.93 1.70
CA ARG A 170 -1.71 21.54 1.86
C ARG A 170 -0.45 21.45 2.69
N VAL A 171 0.46 22.42 2.59
CA VAL A 171 1.65 22.45 3.42
C VAL A 171 1.28 22.61 4.89
N ALA A 172 0.36 23.52 5.22
CA ALA A 172 -0.15 23.71 6.58
C ALA A 172 -0.83 22.45 7.13
N ALA A 173 -1.70 21.81 6.31
CA ALA A 173 -2.36 20.57 6.69
C ALA A 173 -1.36 19.41 6.86
N LEU A 174 -0.31 19.34 6.03
CA LEU A 174 0.75 18.34 6.16
C LEU A 174 1.58 18.55 7.44
N ALA A 175 1.86 19.79 7.80
CA ALA A 175 2.56 20.11 9.05
C ALA A 175 1.77 19.62 10.28
N LEU A 176 0.45 19.86 10.31
CA LEU A 176 -0.42 19.34 11.38
C LEU A 176 -0.43 17.80 11.40
N ALA A 177 -0.61 17.17 10.26
CA ALA A 177 -0.60 15.68 10.16
C ALA A 177 0.77 15.10 10.59
N THR A 178 1.87 15.79 10.31
CA THR A 178 3.21 15.37 10.77
C THR A 178 3.33 15.49 12.29
N ALA A 179 2.81 16.55 12.88
CA ALA A 179 2.80 16.71 14.34
C ALA A 179 1.93 15.63 15.02
N GLU A 180 0.77 15.30 14.46
CA GLU A 180 -0.06 14.19 14.93
C GLU A 180 0.65 12.84 14.76
N ALA A 181 1.34 12.61 13.64
CA ALA A 181 2.10 11.38 13.40
C ALA A 181 3.25 11.23 14.41
N LEU A 182 3.91 12.30 14.80
CA LEU A 182 4.93 12.27 15.86
C LEU A 182 4.33 11.97 17.24
N ALA A 183 3.17 12.54 17.56
CA ALA A 183 2.54 12.37 18.87
C ALA A 183 1.82 11.01 19.01
N PHE A 184 1.10 10.56 18.00
CA PHE A 184 0.19 9.43 18.06
C PHE A 184 0.57 8.28 17.13
N GLY A 185 1.48 8.48 16.18
CA GLY A 185 1.81 7.54 15.11
C GLY A 185 2.12 6.12 15.60
N PRO A 186 3.00 5.90 16.57
CA PRO A 186 3.31 4.55 17.05
C PRO A 186 2.07 3.79 17.53
N ALA A 187 1.22 4.42 18.34
CA ALA A 187 0.00 3.79 18.88
C ALA A 187 -1.06 3.57 17.77
N TYR A 188 -1.23 4.55 16.88
CA TYR A 188 -2.18 4.48 15.77
C TYR A 188 -1.80 3.36 14.79
N MET A 189 -0.56 3.31 14.34
CA MET A 189 -0.10 2.30 13.40
C MET A 189 -0.12 0.90 14.00
N ALA A 190 0.23 0.75 15.28
CA ALA A 190 0.10 -0.53 15.98
C ALA A 190 -1.34 -1.02 16.02
N GLN A 191 -2.32 -0.13 16.30
CA GLN A 191 -3.73 -0.51 16.29
C GLN A 191 -4.23 -0.86 14.88
N ILE A 192 -3.79 -0.13 13.86
CA ILE A 192 -4.12 -0.43 12.46
C ILE A 192 -3.72 -1.86 12.09
N VAL A 193 -2.50 -2.27 12.44
CA VAL A 193 -2.01 -3.63 12.14
C VAL A 193 -2.80 -4.69 12.90
N ARG A 194 -3.05 -4.49 14.21
CA ARG A 194 -3.88 -5.42 14.99
C ARG A 194 -5.29 -5.55 14.41
N ASN A 195 -5.91 -4.45 14.03
CA ASN A 195 -7.23 -4.46 13.40
C ASN A 195 -7.21 -5.22 12.06
N ALA A 196 -6.17 -5.04 11.23
CA ALA A 196 -6.06 -5.76 9.97
C ALA A 196 -5.90 -7.28 10.19
N GLN A 197 -5.10 -7.68 11.17
CA GLN A 197 -4.94 -9.09 11.55
C GLN A 197 -6.25 -9.69 12.08
N ALA A 198 -6.92 -8.99 12.99
CA ALA A 198 -8.20 -9.43 13.57
C ALA A 198 -9.29 -9.56 12.48
N LEU A 199 -9.38 -8.57 11.59
CA LEU A 199 -10.33 -8.60 10.48
C LEU A 199 -10.06 -9.79 9.55
N ALA A 200 -8.80 -10.03 9.18
CA ALA A 200 -8.43 -11.12 8.30
C ALA A 200 -8.73 -12.48 8.95
N ALA A 201 -8.37 -12.67 10.23
CA ALA A 201 -8.68 -13.89 10.96
C ALA A 201 -10.19 -14.15 11.05
N ALA A 202 -10.98 -13.10 11.33
CA ALA A 202 -12.43 -13.18 11.41
C ALA A 202 -13.10 -13.51 10.06
N LEU A 203 -12.60 -12.96 8.96
CA LEU A 203 -13.05 -13.28 7.59
C LEU A 203 -12.72 -14.72 7.22
N GLN A 204 -11.49 -15.17 7.51
CA GLN A 204 -11.06 -16.55 7.29
C GLN A 204 -11.96 -17.54 8.05
N ALA A 205 -12.26 -17.28 9.31
CA ALA A 205 -13.15 -18.11 10.13
C ALA A 205 -14.59 -18.19 9.58
N ARG A 206 -15.00 -17.19 8.77
CA ARG A 206 -16.32 -17.11 8.13
C ARG A 206 -16.36 -17.64 6.71
N GLY A 207 -15.30 -18.30 6.27
CA GLY A 207 -15.24 -18.99 4.99
C GLY A 207 -14.73 -18.13 3.82
N ILE A 208 -14.20 -16.94 4.07
CA ILE A 208 -13.54 -16.14 3.04
C ILE A 208 -12.04 -16.40 3.10
N PRO A 209 -11.44 -17.09 2.11
CA PRO A 209 -10.01 -17.37 2.12
C PRO A 209 -9.20 -16.06 2.12
N MET A 210 -8.20 -15.97 3.01
CA MET A 210 -7.35 -14.79 3.16
C MET A 210 -5.91 -15.10 2.75
N LEU A 211 -5.28 -14.19 2.01
CA LEU A 211 -3.85 -14.30 1.71
C LEU A 211 -3.03 -14.13 3.00
N GLY A 212 -1.89 -14.82 3.05
CA GLY A 212 -0.95 -14.72 4.15
C GLY A 212 -1.40 -15.39 5.45
N ALA A 213 -2.44 -16.24 5.44
CA ALA A 213 -2.98 -16.90 6.63
C ALA A 213 -1.92 -17.67 7.42
N ALA A 214 -1.04 -18.42 6.75
CA ALA A 214 0.05 -19.17 7.39
C ALA A 214 1.10 -18.28 8.08
N LYS A 215 1.13 -16.97 7.77
CA LYS A 215 2.11 -15.98 8.27
C LYS A 215 1.46 -14.93 9.19
N GLY A 216 0.26 -15.21 9.74
CA GLY A 216 -0.48 -14.27 10.58
C GLY A 216 -1.18 -13.16 9.79
N PHE A 217 -1.52 -13.45 8.52
CA PHE A 217 -2.28 -12.64 7.58
C PHE A 217 -1.55 -11.41 7.04
N THR A 218 -1.08 -10.51 7.90
CA THR A 218 -0.50 -9.23 7.47
C THR A 218 0.36 -8.59 8.55
N ARG A 219 1.31 -7.76 8.11
CA ARG A 219 2.05 -6.79 8.94
C ARG A 219 1.76 -5.34 8.53
N THR A 220 0.68 -5.14 7.77
CA THR A 220 0.27 -3.81 7.29
C THR A 220 -1.17 -3.49 7.68
N HIS A 221 -1.71 -2.44 7.10
CA HIS A 221 -3.11 -2.02 7.24
C HIS A 221 -4.08 -2.79 6.35
N GLN A 222 -3.59 -3.74 5.55
CA GLN A 222 -4.38 -4.42 4.52
C GLN A 222 -4.71 -5.85 4.93
N ALA A 223 -5.95 -6.25 4.67
CA ALA A 223 -6.41 -7.63 4.62
C ALA A 223 -6.81 -7.95 3.17
N ILE A 224 -6.29 -9.04 2.61
CA ILE A 224 -6.52 -9.43 1.21
C ILE A 224 -7.33 -10.70 1.18
N ALA A 225 -8.55 -10.59 0.67
CA ALA A 225 -9.50 -11.67 0.58
C ALA A 225 -9.57 -12.25 -0.84
N ASP A 226 -9.64 -13.57 -0.95
CA ASP A 226 -9.97 -14.27 -2.17
C ASP A 226 -11.48 -14.50 -2.25
N VAL A 227 -12.14 -13.80 -3.15
CA VAL A 227 -13.58 -13.91 -3.39
C VAL A 227 -13.92 -14.49 -4.76
N GLY A 228 -12.97 -15.20 -5.37
CA GLY A 228 -13.15 -15.81 -6.68
C GLY A 228 -14.37 -16.73 -6.74
N ALA A 229 -14.63 -17.50 -5.68
CA ALA A 229 -15.80 -18.38 -5.56
C ALA A 229 -17.13 -17.64 -5.31
N TYR A 230 -17.08 -16.35 -4.98
CA TYR A 230 -18.25 -15.54 -4.59
C TYR A 230 -18.64 -14.48 -5.63
N GLY A 231 -18.32 -14.71 -6.91
CA GLY A 231 -18.65 -13.80 -8.00
C GLY A 231 -17.51 -12.82 -8.35
N ARG A 232 -16.29 -13.06 -7.84
CA ARG A 232 -15.08 -12.26 -8.04
C ARG A 232 -15.16 -10.85 -7.42
N GLY A 233 -14.04 -10.18 -7.42
CA GLY A 233 -13.84 -8.94 -6.67
C GLY A 233 -14.75 -7.78 -7.08
N LEU A 234 -15.04 -7.60 -8.37
CA LEU A 234 -15.93 -6.53 -8.83
C LEU A 234 -17.35 -6.67 -8.26
N ILE A 235 -17.95 -7.86 -8.42
CA ILE A 235 -19.32 -8.11 -7.96
C ILE A 235 -19.41 -8.04 -6.44
N ALA A 236 -18.44 -8.63 -5.75
CA ALA A 236 -18.36 -8.57 -4.28
C ALA A 236 -18.23 -7.13 -3.78
N ALA A 237 -17.33 -6.33 -4.38
CA ALA A 237 -17.16 -4.92 -4.00
C ALA A 237 -18.43 -4.09 -4.23
N GLN A 238 -19.12 -4.26 -5.36
CA GLN A 238 -20.38 -3.56 -5.65
C GLN A 238 -21.50 -3.92 -4.67
N LYS A 239 -21.62 -5.20 -4.29
CA LYS A 239 -22.59 -5.64 -3.28
C LYS A 239 -22.27 -5.05 -1.91
N LEU A 240 -21.00 -5.06 -1.52
CA LEU A 240 -20.53 -4.49 -0.25
C LEU A 240 -20.73 -2.97 -0.21
N GLU A 241 -20.48 -2.27 -1.31
CA GLU A 241 -20.74 -0.83 -1.43
C GLU A 241 -22.20 -0.49 -1.17
N ARG A 242 -23.16 -1.26 -1.73
CA ARG A 242 -24.59 -1.12 -1.45
C ARG A 242 -24.93 -1.39 0.02
N ALA A 243 -24.15 -2.24 0.69
CA ALA A 243 -24.25 -2.46 2.13
C ALA A 243 -23.50 -1.41 2.97
N ASN A 244 -22.97 -0.34 2.35
CA ASN A 244 -22.15 0.71 2.98
C ASN A 244 -20.82 0.20 3.56
N LEU A 245 -20.28 -0.88 2.99
CA LEU A 245 -18.97 -1.47 3.29
C LEU A 245 -18.05 -1.23 2.09
N ILE A 246 -17.23 -0.18 2.15
CA ILE A 246 -16.42 0.27 1.02
C ILE A 246 -15.08 -0.46 1.00
N VAL A 247 -14.84 -1.21 -0.07
CA VAL A 247 -13.62 -1.99 -0.31
C VAL A 247 -13.15 -1.85 -1.75
N ASN A 248 -11.91 -2.27 -2.04
CA ASN A 248 -11.40 -2.27 -3.41
C ASN A 248 -11.34 -3.69 -3.99
N LYS A 249 -11.75 -3.86 -5.24
CA LYS A 249 -11.37 -5.02 -6.05
C LYS A 249 -9.85 -5.01 -6.27
N ASN A 250 -9.21 -6.18 -6.31
CA ASN A 250 -7.76 -6.28 -6.49
C ASN A 250 -7.37 -7.59 -7.19
N LEU A 251 -6.37 -7.51 -8.09
CA LEU A 251 -5.75 -8.71 -8.64
C LEU A 251 -5.08 -9.52 -7.52
N LEU A 252 -5.16 -10.84 -7.61
CA LEU A 252 -4.40 -11.76 -6.77
C LEU A 252 -3.25 -12.38 -7.58
N PRO A 253 -2.25 -12.99 -6.95
CA PRO A 253 -1.09 -13.57 -7.64
C PRO A 253 -1.44 -14.59 -8.74
N ARG A 254 -2.58 -15.25 -8.63
CA ARG A 254 -3.08 -16.21 -9.64
C ARG A 254 -3.82 -15.55 -10.81
N ASP A 255 -4.24 -14.28 -10.68
CA ASP A 255 -4.94 -13.56 -11.74
C ASP A 255 -3.93 -13.11 -12.82
N LYS A 256 -4.42 -12.96 -14.05
CA LYS A 256 -3.65 -12.38 -15.15
C LYS A 256 -3.80 -10.85 -15.16
N PRO A 257 -2.88 -10.10 -15.75
CA PRO A 257 -3.03 -8.64 -15.88
C PRO A 257 -4.33 -8.21 -16.56
N GLU A 258 -4.83 -9.03 -17.51
CA GLU A 258 -6.08 -8.81 -18.25
C GLU A 258 -7.33 -8.94 -17.37
N ASP A 259 -7.23 -9.62 -16.23
CA ASP A 259 -8.33 -9.77 -15.27
C ASP A 259 -8.62 -8.50 -14.45
N TRP A 260 -7.97 -7.37 -14.77
CA TRP A 260 -8.10 -6.11 -14.03
C TRP A 260 -9.55 -5.65 -13.81
N ASP A 261 -10.43 -5.87 -14.77
CA ASP A 261 -11.83 -5.49 -14.64
C ASP A 261 -12.61 -6.44 -13.73
N TYR A 262 -12.26 -7.71 -13.70
CA TYR A 262 -12.91 -8.78 -12.93
C TYR A 262 -11.90 -9.59 -12.10
N PRO A 263 -11.12 -8.96 -11.21
CA PRO A 263 -10.11 -9.65 -10.42
C PRO A 263 -10.74 -10.58 -9.38
N SER A 264 -9.94 -11.53 -8.87
CA SER A 264 -10.43 -12.52 -7.90
C SER A 264 -10.47 -12.00 -6.46
N GLY A 265 -9.78 -10.89 -6.16
CA GLY A 265 -9.57 -10.44 -4.79
C GLY A 265 -10.31 -9.18 -4.38
N LEU A 266 -10.40 -9.01 -3.06
CA LEU A 266 -10.72 -7.75 -2.40
C LEU A 266 -9.53 -7.32 -1.54
N ARG A 267 -9.24 -6.02 -1.58
CA ARG A 267 -8.32 -5.36 -0.66
C ARG A 267 -9.13 -4.52 0.33
N ILE A 268 -8.99 -4.83 1.61
CA ILE A 268 -9.71 -4.21 2.71
C ILE A 268 -8.70 -3.49 3.59
N GLY A 269 -8.94 -2.22 3.88
CA GLY A 269 -8.05 -1.39 4.71
C GLY A 269 -8.68 -1.03 6.05
N THR A 270 -7.88 -0.94 7.10
CA THR A 270 -8.33 -0.65 8.46
C THR A 270 -7.96 0.74 8.98
N ILE A 271 -7.41 1.60 8.11
CA ILE A 271 -6.91 2.94 8.49
C ILE A 271 -8.04 3.79 9.08
N GLU A 272 -9.14 3.94 8.33
CA GLU A 272 -10.22 4.85 8.69
C GLU A 272 -10.99 4.37 9.92
N VAL A 273 -11.37 3.10 9.95
CA VAL A 273 -12.10 2.53 11.09
C VAL A 273 -11.29 2.62 12.39
N THR A 274 -9.96 2.46 12.30
CA THR A 274 -9.06 2.67 13.44
C THR A 274 -9.02 4.15 13.86
N ARG A 275 -9.00 5.09 12.89
CA ARG A 275 -9.04 6.54 13.17
C ARG A 275 -10.34 6.94 13.88
N LEU A 276 -11.40 6.20 13.70
CA LEU A 276 -12.69 6.37 14.37
C LEU A 276 -12.78 5.69 15.75
N GLY A 277 -11.70 5.03 16.19
CA GLY A 277 -11.61 4.39 17.49
C GLY A 277 -12.04 2.92 17.53
N MET A 278 -12.36 2.30 16.39
CA MET A 278 -12.66 0.86 16.32
C MET A 278 -11.41 0.03 16.61
N LYS A 279 -11.59 -1.09 17.30
CA LYS A 279 -10.59 -2.05 17.70
C LYS A 279 -10.96 -3.47 17.24
N GLU A 280 -10.29 -4.48 17.76
CA GLU A 280 -10.46 -5.87 17.38
C GLU A 280 -11.92 -6.39 17.49
N PRO A 281 -12.71 -6.06 18.52
CA PRO A 281 -14.11 -6.50 18.58
C PRO A 281 -14.97 -5.97 17.42
N GLU A 282 -14.74 -4.74 16.97
CA GLU A 282 -15.47 -4.19 15.83
C GLU A 282 -15.04 -4.84 14.51
N MET A 283 -13.82 -5.35 14.42
CA MET A 283 -13.35 -6.11 13.26
C MET A 283 -14.12 -7.43 13.10
N GLU A 284 -14.48 -8.09 14.20
CA GLU A 284 -15.37 -9.26 14.20
C GLU A 284 -16.77 -8.90 13.67
N ALA A 285 -17.34 -7.77 14.11
CA ALA A 285 -18.63 -7.30 13.64
C ALA A 285 -18.60 -6.94 12.14
N ILE A 286 -17.54 -6.26 11.69
CA ILE A 286 -17.34 -5.93 10.26
C ILE A 286 -17.20 -7.21 9.44
N ALA A 287 -16.43 -8.19 9.90
CA ALA A 287 -16.25 -9.46 9.22
C ALA A 287 -17.58 -10.22 9.08
N GLU A 288 -18.44 -10.15 10.09
CA GLU A 288 -19.79 -10.74 10.05
C GLU A 288 -20.65 -10.11 8.96
N LEU A 289 -20.68 -8.78 8.90
CA LEU A 289 -21.44 -8.04 7.88
C LEU A 289 -20.92 -8.33 6.46
N ILE A 290 -19.60 -8.43 6.28
CA ILE A 290 -19.00 -8.80 4.99
C ILE A 290 -19.40 -10.24 4.60
N ALA A 291 -19.33 -11.19 5.53
CA ALA A 291 -19.68 -12.58 5.27
C ALA A 291 -21.17 -12.76 4.96
N GLU A 292 -22.05 -11.99 5.57
CA GLU A 292 -23.49 -11.99 5.22
C GLU A 292 -23.73 -11.64 3.76
N VAL A 293 -23.05 -10.59 3.25
CA VAL A 293 -23.18 -10.18 1.85
C VAL A 293 -22.48 -11.16 0.90
N VAL A 294 -21.24 -11.52 1.20
CA VAL A 294 -20.35 -12.22 0.26
C VAL A 294 -20.61 -13.73 0.28
N VAL A 295 -20.67 -14.33 1.48
CA VAL A 295 -20.77 -15.80 1.64
C VAL A 295 -22.22 -16.25 1.67
N ARG A 296 -23.05 -15.59 2.47
CA ARG A 296 -24.44 -15.99 2.66
C ARG A 296 -25.41 -15.38 1.64
N GLY A 297 -24.93 -14.45 0.80
CA GLY A 297 -25.72 -13.85 -0.27
C GLY A 297 -26.92 -13.04 0.20
N GLN A 298 -26.85 -12.48 1.42
CA GLN A 298 -27.93 -11.63 1.93
C GLN A 298 -28.04 -10.35 1.12
N GLU A 299 -29.27 -9.83 1.02
CA GLU A 299 -29.53 -8.57 0.31
C GLU A 299 -28.76 -7.40 0.96
N PRO A 300 -27.94 -6.68 0.18
CA PRO A 300 -27.09 -5.61 0.70
C PRO A 300 -27.84 -4.54 1.52
N GLU A 301 -29.05 -4.20 1.15
CA GLU A 301 -29.86 -3.20 1.83
C GLU A 301 -30.26 -3.61 3.25
N THR A 302 -30.45 -4.90 3.48
CA THR A 302 -30.74 -5.45 4.82
C THR A 302 -29.49 -5.32 5.72
N VAL A 303 -28.32 -5.65 5.17
CA VAL A 303 -27.03 -5.54 5.88
C VAL A 303 -26.67 -4.08 6.10
N ARG A 304 -26.97 -3.19 5.16
CA ARG A 304 -26.68 -1.75 5.23
C ARG A 304 -27.21 -1.10 6.50
N ARG A 305 -28.42 -1.46 6.94
CA ARG A 305 -28.98 -0.91 8.18
C ARG A 305 -28.07 -1.20 9.37
N ARG A 306 -27.62 -2.43 9.50
CA ARG A 306 -26.72 -2.86 10.58
C ARG A 306 -25.33 -2.22 10.46
N THR A 307 -24.83 -2.01 9.25
CA THR A 307 -23.58 -1.27 9.02
C THR A 307 -23.71 0.17 9.51
N LEU A 308 -24.82 0.85 9.22
CA LEU A 308 -25.09 2.21 9.68
C LEU A 308 -25.24 2.26 11.20
N ASP A 309 -25.93 1.29 11.80
CA ASP A 309 -26.10 1.19 13.25
C ASP A 309 -24.73 1.04 13.95
N LEU A 310 -23.87 0.12 13.46
CA LEU A 310 -22.50 -0.01 13.96
C LEU A 310 -21.72 1.30 13.81
N ARG A 311 -21.76 1.92 12.64
CA ARG A 311 -21.03 3.16 12.35
C ARG A 311 -21.50 4.35 13.21
N SER A 312 -22.77 4.37 13.61
CA SER A 312 -23.35 5.45 14.40
C SER A 312 -22.70 5.62 15.77
N GLY A 313 -22.13 4.56 16.33
CA GLY A 313 -21.38 4.58 17.59
C GLY A 313 -19.98 5.21 17.49
N TYR A 314 -19.45 5.43 16.27
CA TYR A 314 -18.06 5.83 16.03
C TYR A 314 -18.01 7.14 15.25
N GLN A 315 -18.29 8.27 15.92
CA GLN A 315 -18.43 9.61 15.31
C GLN A 315 -17.23 10.53 15.56
N LYS A 316 -16.33 10.15 16.47
CA LYS A 316 -15.15 10.96 16.83
C LYS A 316 -13.92 10.50 16.08
N LEU A 317 -12.99 11.43 15.85
CA LEU A 317 -11.65 11.11 15.38
C LEU A 317 -10.73 10.91 16.58
N TYR A 318 -9.92 9.88 16.52
CA TYR A 318 -8.88 9.58 17.50
C TYR A 318 -7.50 9.71 16.89
N TYR A 319 -6.45 9.62 17.70
CA TYR A 319 -5.06 9.83 17.31
C TYR A 319 -4.82 11.21 16.70
N CYS A 320 -5.53 12.22 17.20
CA CYS A 320 -5.43 13.64 16.86
C CYS A 320 -5.43 14.48 18.15
N PHE A 321 -5.03 15.74 18.06
CA PHE A 321 -4.88 16.61 19.25
C PHE A 321 -6.19 16.87 19.99
N GLU A 322 -7.31 16.87 19.30
CA GLU A 322 -8.62 17.14 19.93
C GLU A 322 -9.12 16.00 20.83
N ASN A 323 -8.96 14.75 20.36
CA ASN A 323 -9.56 13.58 21.02
C ASN A 323 -8.53 12.61 21.64
N GLY A 324 -7.27 12.76 21.30
CA GLY A 324 -6.21 11.91 21.84
C GLY A 324 -6.30 10.43 21.44
N LEU A 325 -5.89 9.53 22.35
CA LEU A 325 -5.98 8.08 22.19
C LEU A 325 -7.36 7.59 22.61
N PRO A 326 -7.95 6.56 21.94
CA PRO A 326 -9.15 5.91 22.41
C PRO A 326 -8.83 5.12 23.69
N ASN A 327 -9.76 5.11 24.64
CA ASN A 327 -9.67 4.36 25.90
C ASN A 327 -9.62 2.85 25.69
#